data_940f54ecc7c6aa2d9889a16560b3d4cb
#
_entry.id   940f54ecc7c6aa2d9889a16560b3d4cb
#
_cell.length_a   1.000
_cell.length_b   1.000
_cell.length_c   1.000
_cell.angle_alpha   90.00
_cell.angle_beta   90.00
_cell.angle_gamma   90.00
#
_symmetry.space_group_name_H-M   'P 1'
#
loop_
_entity.id
_entity.type
_entity.pdbx_description
1 polymer ?
#
loop_
_entity_poly.entity_id
_entity_poly.type
_entity_poly.pdbx_seq_one_letter_code
_entity_poly.pdbx_strand_id
1 'polypeptide(L)'
;DETFIDREWTEGTVPFENQLSVILAKLEILADILTQKKLEIRLWHENYERERQIEKDFQKRKEDDLLAFKDTLNKAERWHKANNLRNYINEVESRAITNNNLTEETKDWLIWACKKADWYEPFVEADDELLKSADKEKLTFKNNSGY
;
A
#
# COMPACT_ATOMS: atom_id res chain seq x y z
N ASP A 1 -9.24 35.60 23.20
CA ASP A 1 -10.66 35.38 23.60
C ASP A 1 -11.24 36.67 24.17
N GLU A 2 -11.24 37.67 23.35
CA GLU A 2 -11.93 38.91 23.65
C GLU A 2 -13.34 38.84 23.10
N THR A 3 -14.17 38.23 23.83
CA THR A 3 -15.34 38.78 24.43
C THR A 3 -15.95 39.92 23.60
N PHE A 4 -16.90 39.55 22.79
CA PHE A 4 -17.88 40.47 22.27
C PHE A 4 -18.71 40.98 23.46
N ILE A 5 -18.10 41.93 24.16
CA ILE A 5 -18.67 42.65 25.25
C ILE A 5 -19.68 43.61 24.63
N ASP A 6 -20.82 43.71 25.25
CA ASP A 6 -21.96 44.49 24.87
C ASP A 6 -22.77 44.05 23.66
N ARG A 7 -23.43 42.94 23.85
CA ARG A 7 -24.53 42.51 22.96
C ARG A 7 -25.86 43.18 23.33
N GLU A 8 -25.88 43.88 24.42
CA GLU A 8 -27.06 44.58 24.90
C GLU A 8 -26.81 46.08 24.94
N TRP A 9 -27.66 46.84 24.30
CA TRP A 9 -27.70 48.29 24.36
C TRP A 9 -28.90 48.68 25.18
N THR A 10 -28.64 49.35 26.29
CA THR A 10 -29.70 49.86 27.21
C THR A 10 -29.81 51.36 27.08
N GLU A 11 -31.03 51.87 27.26
CA GLU A 11 -31.29 53.30 27.32
C GLU A 11 -30.69 53.88 28.61
N GLY A 12 -29.70 54.72 28.45
CA GLY A 12 -29.03 55.46 29.56
C GLY A 12 -29.39 56.91 29.54
N THR A 13 -28.41 57.75 29.79
CA THR A 13 -28.56 59.23 29.75
C THR A 13 -28.71 59.79 28.33
N VAL A 14 -28.42 58.98 27.29
CA VAL A 14 -28.56 59.35 25.87
C VAL A 14 -29.74 58.56 25.29
N PRO A 15 -30.72 59.23 24.65
CA PRO A 15 -31.84 58.56 23.95
C PRO A 15 -31.35 57.55 22.95
N PHE A 16 -32.06 56.43 22.83
CA PHE A 16 -31.71 55.32 21.96
C PHE A 16 -31.54 55.70 20.50
N GLU A 17 -32.42 56.61 20.01
CA GLU A 17 -32.37 57.16 18.66
C GLU A 17 -31.02 57.83 18.33
N ASN A 18 -30.39 58.46 19.30
CA ASN A 18 -29.10 59.11 19.12
C ASN A 18 -27.92 58.09 19.13
N GLN A 19 -28.18 56.87 19.58
CA GLN A 19 -27.16 55.78 19.61
C GLN A 19 -27.23 54.88 18.33
N LEU A 20 -28.29 54.95 17.52
CA LEU A 20 -28.51 54.10 16.37
C LEU A 20 -27.36 54.06 15.37
N SER A 21 -26.78 55.23 15.06
CA SER A 21 -25.62 55.30 14.11
C SER A 21 -24.39 54.56 14.63
N VAL A 22 -24.14 54.65 15.94
CA VAL A 22 -23.01 53.97 16.60
C VAL A 22 -23.25 52.43 16.65
N ILE A 23 -24.48 52.04 16.94
CA ILE A 23 -24.91 50.61 16.94
C ILE A 23 -24.73 50.03 15.55
N LEU A 24 -25.20 50.71 14.51
CA LEU A 24 -25.07 50.24 13.12
C LEU A 24 -23.59 50.10 12.72
N ALA A 25 -22.78 51.09 13.01
CA ALA A 25 -21.34 51.02 12.72
C ALA A 25 -20.64 49.84 13.45
N LYS A 26 -21.01 49.59 14.73
CA LYS A 26 -20.50 48.41 15.45
C LYS A 26 -20.96 47.07 14.84
N LEU A 27 -22.23 46.98 14.38
CA LEU A 27 -22.74 45.80 13.74
C LEU A 27 -22.09 45.52 12.39
N GLU A 28 -21.76 46.55 11.59
CA GLU A 28 -20.99 46.42 10.36
C GLU A 28 -19.59 45.87 10.62
N ILE A 29 -18.86 46.46 11.57
CA ILE A 29 -17.53 45.96 11.97
C ILE A 29 -17.60 44.50 12.45
N LEU A 30 -18.62 44.17 13.24
CA LEU A 30 -18.84 42.82 13.74
C LEU A 30 -19.11 41.83 12.60
N ALA A 31 -19.93 42.21 11.63
CA ALA A 31 -20.24 41.40 10.45
C ALA A 31 -18.97 41.12 9.62
N ASP A 32 -18.12 42.13 9.45
CA ASP A 32 -16.84 41.96 8.73
C ASP A 32 -15.90 41.00 9.48
N ILE A 33 -15.74 41.16 10.78
CA ILE A 33 -14.92 40.26 11.62
C ILE A 33 -15.43 38.83 11.55
N LEU A 34 -16.75 38.61 11.65
CA LEU A 34 -17.34 37.29 11.55
C LEU A 34 -17.15 36.67 10.15
N THR A 35 -17.23 37.51 9.13
CA THR A 35 -17.00 37.05 7.74
C THR A 35 -15.54 36.63 7.54
N GLN A 36 -14.60 37.42 8.03
CA GLN A 36 -13.19 37.06 7.99
C GLN A 36 -12.88 35.77 8.76
N LYS A 37 -13.38 35.64 9.97
CA LYS A 37 -13.23 34.39 10.73
C LYS A 37 -13.79 33.17 10.03
N LYS A 38 -14.97 33.30 9.40
CA LYS A 38 -15.55 32.20 8.61
C LYS A 38 -14.66 31.81 7.43
N LEU A 39 -14.08 32.80 6.74
CA LEU A 39 -13.17 32.56 5.63
C LEU A 39 -11.89 31.85 6.11
N GLU A 40 -11.28 32.32 7.19
CA GLU A 40 -10.09 31.69 7.77
C GLU A 40 -10.34 30.24 8.15
N ILE A 41 -11.45 29.93 8.84
CA ILE A 41 -11.83 28.58 9.22
C ILE A 41 -12.01 27.71 7.97
N ARG A 42 -12.67 28.23 6.92
CA ARG A 42 -12.86 27.50 5.66
C ARG A 42 -11.54 27.16 5.00
N LEU A 43 -10.65 28.14 4.85
CA LEU A 43 -9.31 27.96 4.28
C LEU A 43 -8.48 26.95 5.09
N TRP A 44 -8.57 27.02 6.41
CA TRP A 44 -7.90 26.07 7.28
C TRP A 44 -8.42 24.65 7.05
N HIS A 45 -9.75 24.45 6.99
CA HIS A 45 -10.35 23.14 6.70
C HIS A 45 -9.94 22.62 5.32
N GLU A 46 -9.99 23.47 4.29
CA GLU A 46 -9.61 23.08 2.93
C GLU A 46 -8.12 22.64 2.86
N ASN A 47 -7.24 23.37 3.53
CA ASN A 47 -5.82 23.01 3.60
C ASN A 47 -5.61 21.72 4.39
N TYR A 48 -6.25 21.55 5.51
CA TYR A 48 -6.16 20.35 6.33
C TYR A 48 -6.65 19.11 5.56
N GLU A 49 -7.79 19.19 4.88
CA GLU A 49 -8.28 18.08 4.08
C GLU A 49 -7.37 17.75 2.88
N ARG A 50 -6.78 18.79 2.27
CA ARG A 50 -5.79 18.63 1.19
C ARG A 50 -4.55 17.89 1.66
N GLU A 51 -3.97 18.32 2.77
CA GLU A 51 -2.78 17.69 3.37
C GLU A 51 -3.09 16.23 3.76
N ARG A 52 -4.23 16.00 4.38
CA ARG A 52 -4.68 14.66 4.73
C ARG A 52 -4.87 13.76 3.52
N GLN A 53 -5.37 14.30 2.42
CA GLN A 53 -5.53 13.54 1.17
C GLN A 53 -4.17 13.20 0.54
N ILE A 54 -3.25 14.16 0.50
CA ILE A 54 -1.88 13.94 0.01
C ILE A 54 -1.19 12.84 0.81
N GLU A 55 -1.30 12.85 2.14
CA GLU A 55 -0.72 11.81 2.99
C GLU A 55 -1.34 10.43 2.72
N LYS A 56 -2.66 10.34 2.60
CA LYS A 56 -3.35 9.08 2.25
C LYS A 56 -2.89 8.54 0.91
N ASP A 57 -2.79 9.40 -0.10
CA ASP A 57 -2.36 9.00 -1.44
C ASP A 57 -0.89 8.58 -1.45
N PHE A 58 -0.06 9.22 -0.64
CA PHE A 58 1.33 8.81 -0.46
C PHE A 58 1.45 7.46 0.21
N GLN A 59 0.73 7.21 1.30
CA GLN A 59 0.75 5.92 2.00
C GLN A 59 0.24 4.80 1.10
N LYS A 60 -0.84 5.04 0.36
CA LYS A 60 -1.36 4.06 -0.60
C LYS A 60 -0.32 3.70 -1.67
N ARG A 61 0.31 4.70 -2.29
CA ARG A 61 1.37 4.45 -3.30
C ARG A 61 2.53 3.66 -2.72
N LYS A 62 2.94 3.98 -1.49
CA LYS A 62 4.00 3.26 -0.77
C LYS A 62 3.63 1.79 -0.53
N GLU A 63 2.38 1.52 -0.13
CA GLU A 63 1.89 0.14 0.07
C GLU A 63 1.84 -0.64 -1.25
N ASP A 64 1.29 -0.03 -2.30
CA ASP A 64 1.21 -0.64 -3.64
C ASP A 64 2.61 -0.95 -4.19
N ASP A 65 3.56 -0.02 -4.07
CA ASP A 65 4.96 -0.22 -4.50
C ASP A 65 5.65 -1.33 -3.71
N LEU A 66 5.44 -1.38 -2.40
CA LEU A 66 5.98 -2.44 -1.55
C LEU A 66 5.41 -3.82 -1.91
N LEU A 67 4.12 -3.91 -2.24
CA LEU A 67 3.49 -5.14 -2.69
C LEU A 67 4.07 -5.60 -4.03
N ALA A 68 4.20 -4.69 -5.00
CA ALA A 68 4.80 -4.98 -6.30
C ALA A 68 6.26 -5.43 -6.17
N PHE A 69 7.01 -4.82 -5.26
CA PHE A 69 8.39 -5.21 -5.00
C PHE A 69 8.49 -6.60 -4.36
N LYS A 70 7.63 -6.93 -3.39
CA LYS A 70 7.57 -8.27 -2.79
C LYS A 70 7.23 -9.35 -3.82
N ASP A 71 6.26 -9.10 -4.71
CA ASP A 71 5.93 -10.01 -5.80
C ASP A 71 7.13 -10.23 -6.73
N THR A 72 7.84 -9.17 -7.07
CA THR A 72 9.06 -9.24 -7.89
C THR A 72 10.15 -10.06 -7.23
N LEU A 73 10.39 -9.87 -5.93
CA LEU A 73 11.35 -10.66 -5.17
C LEU A 73 10.98 -12.14 -5.14
N ASN A 74 9.70 -12.46 -4.92
CA ASN A 74 9.21 -13.84 -4.92
C ASN A 74 9.43 -14.51 -6.27
N LYS A 75 9.13 -13.82 -7.37
CA LYS A 75 9.37 -14.32 -8.74
C LYS A 75 10.86 -14.53 -9.02
N ALA A 76 11.70 -13.59 -8.62
CA ALA A 76 13.16 -13.72 -8.79
C ALA A 76 13.71 -14.91 -8.01
N GLU A 77 13.27 -15.13 -6.78
CA GLU A 77 13.69 -16.27 -5.98
C GLU A 77 13.18 -17.60 -6.56
N ARG A 78 11.94 -17.67 -7.02
CA ARG A 78 11.38 -18.83 -7.73
C ARG A 78 12.20 -19.15 -8.97
N TRP A 79 12.50 -18.16 -9.79
CA TRP A 79 13.35 -18.33 -10.98
C TRP A 79 14.74 -18.89 -10.62
N HIS A 80 15.40 -18.33 -9.61
CA HIS A 80 16.68 -18.83 -9.15
C HIS A 80 16.63 -20.30 -8.69
N LYS A 81 15.61 -20.67 -7.92
CA LYS A 81 15.39 -22.05 -7.46
C LYS A 81 15.09 -23.00 -8.61
N ALA A 82 14.27 -22.59 -9.59
CA ALA A 82 14.00 -23.38 -10.78
C ALA A 82 15.26 -23.65 -11.59
N ASN A 83 16.13 -22.67 -11.76
CA ASN A 83 17.42 -22.85 -12.42
C ASN A 83 18.35 -23.82 -11.64
N ASN A 84 18.41 -23.67 -10.31
CA ASN A 84 19.17 -24.60 -9.49
C ASN A 84 18.64 -26.04 -9.60
N LEU A 85 17.32 -26.20 -9.65
CA LEU A 85 16.71 -27.51 -9.83
C LEU A 85 17.07 -28.12 -11.20
N ARG A 86 17.01 -27.35 -12.28
CA ARG A 86 17.43 -27.81 -13.61
C ARG A 86 18.91 -28.19 -13.66
N ASN A 87 19.78 -27.40 -13.04
CA ASN A 87 21.20 -27.73 -12.95
C ASN A 87 21.41 -29.05 -12.22
N TYR A 88 20.68 -29.30 -11.14
CA TYR A 88 20.72 -30.56 -10.42
C TYR A 88 20.22 -31.75 -11.27
N ILE A 89 19.11 -31.56 -12.00
CA ILE A 89 18.56 -32.58 -12.91
C ILE A 89 19.59 -32.95 -13.99
N ASN A 90 20.21 -31.96 -14.62
CA ASN A 90 21.26 -32.16 -15.63
C ASN A 90 22.49 -32.91 -15.05
N GLU A 91 22.86 -32.60 -13.83
CA GLU A 91 23.99 -33.29 -13.17
C GLU A 91 23.65 -34.76 -12.86
N VAL A 92 22.40 -35.03 -12.41
CA VAL A 92 21.93 -36.42 -12.20
C VAL A 92 21.95 -37.22 -13.50
N GLU A 93 21.45 -36.63 -14.59
CA GLU A 93 21.47 -37.25 -15.93
C GLU A 93 22.91 -37.54 -16.37
N SER A 94 23.80 -36.55 -16.29
CA SER A 94 25.19 -36.68 -16.67
C SER A 94 25.92 -37.78 -15.92
N ARG A 95 25.69 -37.88 -14.60
CA ARG A 95 26.24 -38.96 -13.78
C ARG A 95 25.67 -40.34 -14.12
N ALA A 96 24.37 -40.43 -14.36
CA ALA A 96 23.72 -41.67 -14.77
C ALA A 96 24.29 -42.20 -16.08
N ILE A 97 24.54 -41.31 -17.04
CA ILE A 97 25.17 -41.66 -18.33
C ILE A 97 26.59 -42.12 -18.12
N THR A 98 27.38 -41.34 -17.36
CA THR A 98 28.81 -41.62 -17.13
C THR A 98 29.01 -43.00 -16.43
N ASN A 99 28.15 -43.33 -15.50
CA ASN A 99 28.21 -44.55 -14.74
C ASN A 99 27.51 -45.77 -15.41
N ASN A 100 26.99 -45.59 -16.65
CA ASN A 100 26.19 -46.59 -17.34
C ASN A 100 24.98 -47.06 -16.52
N ASN A 101 24.39 -46.20 -15.70
CA ASN A 101 23.28 -46.50 -14.79
C ASN A 101 22.01 -45.72 -15.14
N LEU A 102 21.78 -45.43 -16.42
CA LEU A 102 20.58 -44.79 -16.90
C LEU A 102 19.42 -45.77 -17.00
N THR A 103 18.84 -46.14 -15.85
CA THR A 103 17.69 -47.04 -15.78
C THR A 103 16.39 -46.38 -16.23
N GLU A 104 15.34 -47.14 -16.53
CA GLU A 104 14.01 -46.61 -16.86
C GLU A 104 13.45 -45.78 -15.69
N GLU A 105 13.66 -46.19 -14.44
CA GLU A 105 13.26 -45.42 -13.25
C GLU A 105 13.95 -44.04 -13.20
N THR A 106 15.24 -43.99 -13.56
CA THR A 106 15.98 -42.72 -13.62
C THR A 106 15.43 -41.80 -14.70
N LYS A 107 15.06 -42.34 -15.88
CA LYS A 107 14.46 -41.59 -16.97
C LYS A 107 13.09 -41.04 -16.58
N ASP A 108 12.24 -41.85 -15.94
CA ASP A 108 10.93 -41.43 -15.46
C ASP A 108 11.06 -40.31 -14.42
N TRP A 109 12.03 -40.44 -13.52
CA TRP A 109 12.33 -39.42 -12.54
C TRP A 109 12.80 -38.09 -13.20
N LEU A 110 13.68 -38.16 -14.20
CA LEU A 110 14.14 -36.98 -14.94
C LEU A 110 12.97 -36.25 -15.60
N ILE A 111 12.07 -36.97 -16.26
CA ILE A 111 10.88 -36.40 -16.88
C ILE A 111 9.98 -35.73 -15.83
N TRP A 112 9.74 -36.40 -14.72
CA TRP A 112 8.95 -35.86 -13.62
C TRP A 112 9.58 -34.59 -13.04
N ALA A 113 10.90 -34.63 -12.79
CA ALA A 113 11.63 -33.50 -12.20
C ALA A 113 11.63 -32.25 -13.12
N CYS A 114 11.80 -32.46 -14.44
CA CYS A 114 11.72 -31.40 -15.43
C CYS A 114 10.32 -30.75 -15.42
N LYS A 115 9.24 -31.55 -15.41
CA LYS A 115 7.86 -31.03 -15.31
C LYS A 115 7.63 -30.18 -14.05
N LYS A 116 8.22 -30.60 -12.90
CA LYS A 116 8.13 -29.84 -11.65
C LYS A 116 8.92 -28.54 -11.71
N ALA A 117 10.09 -28.52 -12.36
CA ALA A 117 10.85 -27.30 -12.59
C ALA A 117 10.06 -26.31 -13.46
N ASP A 118 9.44 -26.77 -14.54
CA ASP A 118 8.63 -25.96 -15.43
C ASP A 118 7.36 -25.40 -14.73
N TRP A 119 6.72 -26.22 -13.90
CA TRP A 119 5.59 -25.77 -13.09
C TRP A 119 5.98 -24.67 -12.10
N TYR A 120 7.17 -24.77 -11.51
CA TYR A 120 7.63 -23.85 -10.47
C TYR A 120 8.20 -22.54 -11.03
N GLU A 121 8.74 -22.55 -12.26
CA GLU A 121 9.37 -21.40 -12.88
C GLU A 121 8.36 -20.30 -13.24
N PRO A 122 8.59 -19.03 -12.83
CA PRO A 122 7.62 -17.94 -13.05
C PRO A 122 7.42 -17.52 -14.51
N PHE A 123 8.35 -17.86 -15.42
CA PHE A 123 8.22 -17.55 -16.85
C PHE A 123 7.55 -18.66 -17.67
N VAL A 124 7.52 -19.87 -17.16
CA VAL A 124 6.91 -21.04 -17.85
C VAL A 124 5.54 -21.35 -17.25
N GLU A 125 5.45 -21.43 -15.91
CA GLU A 125 4.23 -21.70 -15.15
C GLU A 125 3.37 -22.83 -15.73
N ALA A 126 4.04 -23.93 -16.11
CA ALA A 126 3.36 -25.10 -16.68
C ALA A 126 2.27 -25.64 -15.74
N ASP A 127 1.19 -26.15 -16.29
CA ASP A 127 0.13 -26.79 -15.51
C ASP A 127 0.59 -28.12 -14.91
N ASP A 128 0.21 -28.37 -13.65
CA ASP A 128 0.41 -29.63 -12.96
C ASP A 128 -0.86 -30.00 -12.19
N GLU A 129 -1.50 -31.10 -12.58
CA GLU A 129 -2.79 -31.50 -12.00
C GLU A 129 -2.71 -31.78 -10.49
N LEU A 130 -1.60 -32.36 -10.02
CA LEU A 130 -1.41 -32.71 -8.61
C LEU A 130 -1.06 -31.50 -7.73
N LEU A 131 -0.41 -30.48 -8.32
CA LEU A 131 0.07 -29.30 -7.61
C LEU A 131 -0.76 -28.05 -7.90
N LYS A 132 -1.90 -28.17 -8.53
CA LYS A 132 -2.74 -27.04 -8.96
C LYS A 132 -3.15 -26.12 -7.81
N SER A 133 -3.34 -26.65 -6.61
CA SER A 133 -3.70 -25.89 -5.39
C SER A 133 -2.50 -25.58 -4.49
N ALA A 134 -1.29 -25.98 -4.88
CA ALA A 134 -0.11 -25.79 -4.05
C ALA A 134 0.36 -24.33 -4.12
N ASP A 135 0.63 -23.79 -2.95
CA ASP A 135 1.17 -22.43 -2.80
C ASP A 135 2.67 -22.44 -3.11
N LYS A 136 3.01 -21.95 -4.30
CA LYS A 136 4.40 -21.92 -4.77
C LYS A 136 5.29 -21.05 -3.87
N GLU A 137 4.72 -20.02 -3.24
CA GLU A 137 5.46 -19.11 -2.36
C GLU A 137 5.90 -19.82 -1.07
N LYS A 138 5.06 -20.70 -0.51
CA LYS A 138 5.42 -21.48 0.68
C LYS A 138 6.59 -22.45 0.45
N LEU A 139 6.81 -22.83 -0.80
CA LEU A 139 7.98 -23.65 -1.17
C LEU A 139 9.27 -22.81 -1.25
N THR A 140 9.13 -21.49 -1.36
CA THR A 140 10.26 -20.57 -1.50
C THR A 140 10.83 -20.15 -0.15
N PHE A 141 9.98 -19.96 0.85
CA PHE A 141 10.41 -19.53 2.18
C PHE A 141 10.85 -20.73 3.05
N LYS A 142 12.07 -20.67 3.59
CA LYS A 142 12.40 -21.47 4.76
C LYS A 142 11.45 -21.04 5.87
N ASN A 143 10.68 -21.97 6.42
CA ASN A 143 10.03 -21.74 7.70
C ASN A 143 11.14 -21.44 8.71
N ASN A 144 11.36 -20.18 9.04
CA ASN A 144 12.05 -19.77 10.23
C ASN A 144 11.11 -20.02 11.43
N SER A 145 10.76 -21.29 11.66
CA SER A 145 10.19 -21.73 12.91
C SER A 145 11.36 -22.13 13.80
N GLY A 146 11.70 -21.26 14.72
CA GLY A 146 12.54 -21.64 15.83
C GLY A 146 13.74 -20.72 16.06
N TYR A 147 13.63 -19.80 16.90
CA TYR A 147 14.18 -19.77 18.26
C TYR A 147 13.43 -18.72 19.05
#